data_9a1edfc689ef2ee5efb363bb181faf9a
#
_entry.id   9a1edfc689ef2ee5efb363bb181faf9a
#
_cell.length_a   1.000
_cell.length_b   1.000
_cell.length_c   1.000
_cell.angle_alpha   90.00
_cell.angle_beta   90.00
_cell.angle_gamma   90.00
#
_symmetry.space_group_name_H-M   'P 1'
#
loop_
_entity.id
_entity.type
_entity.pdbx_description
1 polymer ?
#
loop_
_entity_poly.entity_id
_entity_poly.type
_entity_poly.pdbx_seq_one_letter_code
_entity_poly.pdbx_strand_id
1 'polypeptide(L)'
;CLSVIGAKRLHIPIFHMEAGNRCFDECLPEETNRRIVDVTADVNMCYSEHARRYLNAAGTPRERTYVVGSPMAEVLHDNLEQIKASDILERLGLEKGKYILLSAHREENIDTEANFFNLMNAVNAMAEKYDMPILYSCHPRSKKRLEATGFILDSRVIQHEPLGFHDYNCLQMN
;
A
#
# COMPACT_ATOMS: atom_id res chain seq x y z
N CYS A 1 4.29 -8.02 -14.98
CA CYS A 1 3.36 -8.18 -16.13
C CYS A 1 4.03 -8.82 -17.35
N LEU A 2 5.33 -8.61 -17.62
CA LEU A 2 6.00 -9.16 -18.83
C LEU A 2 5.96 -10.68 -18.93
N SER A 3 6.01 -11.40 -17.80
CA SER A 3 5.93 -12.87 -17.76
C SER A 3 4.65 -13.44 -18.35
N VAL A 4 3.52 -12.71 -18.27
CA VAL A 4 2.24 -13.19 -18.78
C VAL A 4 2.22 -13.30 -20.31
N ILE A 5 2.99 -12.47 -21.01
CA ILE A 5 3.09 -12.52 -22.47
C ILE A 5 3.78 -13.82 -22.90
N GLY A 6 4.88 -14.18 -22.23
CA GLY A 6 5.57 -15.44 -22.47
C GLY A 6 4.72 -16.65 -22.15
N ALA A 7 4.05 -16.65 -20.99
CA ALA A 7 3.13 -17.72 -20.58
C ALA A 7 2.01 -17.92 -21.60
N LYS A 8 1.40 -16.82 -22.08
CA LYS A 8 0.33 -16.87 -23.07
C LYS A 8 0.78 -17.48 -24.41
N ARG A 9 1.99 -17.12 -24.86
CA ARG A 9 2.58 -17.70 -26.09
C ARG A 9 2.93 -19.18 -25.99
N LEU A 10 3.19 -19.64 -24.76
CA LEU A 10 3.44 -21.04 -24.44
C LEU A 10 2.16 -21.83 -24.11
N HIS A 11 0.99 -21.22 -24.28
CA HIS A 11 -0.33 -21.81 -23.96
C HIS A 11 -0.48 -22.24 -22.50
N ILE A 12 0.24 -21.57 -21.58
CA ILE A 12 0.10 -21.79 -20.14
C ILE A 12 -1.10 -20.99 -19.63
N PRO A 13 -2.09 -21.60 -18.98
CA PRO A 13 -3.24 -20.90 -18.42
C PRO A 13 -2.82 -19.86 -17.38
N ILE A 14 -3.39 -18.67 -17.46
CA ILE A 14 -3.07 -17.53 -16.60
C ILE A 14 -4.29 -17.21 -15.73
N PHE A 15 -4.13 -17.31 -14.42
CA PHE A 15 -5.09 -16.91 -13.41
C PHE A 15 -4.61 -15.62 -12.75
N HIS A 16 -5.34 -14.54 -12.92
CA HIS A 16 -4.99 -13.24 -12.37
C HIS A 16 -5.77 -12.96 -11.08
N MET A 17 -5.11 -13.03 -9.94
CA MET A 17 -5.66 -12.59 -8.66
C MET A 17 -5.57 -11.07 -8.55
N GLU A 18 -6.49 -10.45 -7.79
CA GLU A 18 -6.62 -9.00 -7.68
C GLU A 18 -6.99 -8.30 -9.02
N ALA A 19 -7.63 -9.05 -9.90
CA ALA A 19 -8.00 -8.55 -11.22
C ALA A 19 -9.05 -7.43 -11.16
N GLY A 20 -8.97 -6.49 -12.11
CA GLY A 20 -9.93 -5.41 -12.25
C GLY A 20 -9.78 -4.25 -11.29
N ASN A 21 -8.78 -4.25 -10.42
CA ASN A 21 -8.48 -3.09 -9.58
C ASN A 21 -8.01 -1.92 -10.45
N ARG A 22 -8.53 -0.72 -10.15
CA ARG A 22 -8.23 0.52 -10.87
C ARG A 22 -7.98 1.65 -9.89
N CYS A 23 -7.01 2.49 -10.22
CA CYS A 23 -6.81 3.79 -9.57
C CYS A 23 -7.15 4.96 -10.52
N PHE A 24 -7.33 4.70 -11.82
CA PHE A 24 -7.62 5.68 -12.86
C PHE A 24 -6.56 6.79 -12.97
N ASP A 25 -5.33 6.51 -12.53
CA ASP A 25 -4.19 7.39 -12.62
C ASP A 25 -3.09 6.72 -13.46
N GLU A 26 -2.85 7.26 -14.66
CA GLU A 26 -1.87 6.71 -15.59
C GLU A 26 -0.43 7.04 -15.22
N CYS A 27 -0.20 7.92 -14.23
CA CYS A 27 1.11 8.14 -13.67
C CYS A 27 1.63 6.93 -12.88
N LEU A 28 0.72 6.03 -12.48
CA LEU A 28 1.08 4.82 -11.75
C LEU A 28 1.40 3.67 -12.70
N PRO A 29 2.65 3.15 -12.71
CA PRO A 29 3.02 2.01 -13.56
C PRO A 29 2.15 0.77 -13.33
N GLU A 30 1.66 0.59 -12.11
CA GLU A 30 0.77 -0.50 -11.74
C GLU A 30 -0.55 -0.48 -12.49
N GLU A 31 -1.10 0.70 -12.80
CA GLU A 31 -2.37 0.81 -13.54
C GLU A 31 -2.23 0.21 -14.95
N THR A 32 -1.14 0.53 -15.64
CA THR A 32 -0.83 -0.07 -16.95
C THR A 32 -0.58 -1.57 -16.83
N ASN A 33 0.20 -2.00 -15.83
CA ASN A 33 0.52 -3.41 -15.60
C ASN A 33 -0.74 -4.24 -15.33
N ARG A 34 -1.65 -3.74 -14.49
CA ARG A 34 -2.93 -4.39 -14.19
C ARG A 34 -3.76 -4.59 -15.46
N ARG A 35 -3.90 -3.55 -16.29
CA ARG A 35 -4.65 -3.63 -17.55
C ARG A 35 -4.07 -4.68 -18.51
N ILE A 36 -2.75 -4.75 -18.64
CA ILE A 36 -2.08 -5.74 -19.48
C ILE A 36 -2.39 -7.15 -18.99
N VAL A 37 -2.28 -7.39 -17.68
CA VAL A 37 -2.51 -8.72 -17.10
C VAL A 37 -4.00 -9.10 -17.18
N ASP A 38 -4.91 -8.17 -16.90
CA ASP A 38 -6.36 -8.39 -16.99
C ASP A 38 -6.79 -8.88 -18.39
N VAL A 39 -6.27 -8.23 -19.44
CA VAL A 39 -6.60 -8.61 -20.84
C VAL A 39 -5.95 -9.93 -21.25
N THR A 40 -4.75 -10.21 -20.73
CA THR A 40 -3.97 -11.39 -21.12
C THR A 40 -4.41 -12.65 -20.38
N ALA A 41 -4.95 -12.51 -19.17
CA ALA A 41 -5.36 -13.63 -18.33
C ALA A 41 -6.52 -14.44 -18.93
N ASP A 42 -6.51 -15.74 -18.68
CA ASP A 42 -7.59 -16.66 -19.05
C ASP A 42 -8.73 -16.59 -18.04
N VAL A 43 -8.40 -16.38 -16.77
CA VAL A 43 -9.35 -16.24 -15.66
C VAL A 43 -8.95 -15.04 -14.82
N ASN A 44 -9.90 -14.16 -14.56
CA ASN A 44 -9.75 -13.00 -13.69
C ASN A 44 -10.49 -13.21 -12.37
N MET A 45 -9.75 -13.21 -11.25
CA MET A 45 -10.26 -13.37 -9.90
C MET A 45 -10.25 -12.02 -9.19
N CYS A 46 -11.41 -11.39 -9.13
CA CYS A 46 -11.59 -10.05 -8.57
C CYS A 46 -11.79 -10.11 -7.05
N TYR A 47 -11.30 -9.08 -6.34
CA TYR A 47 -11.55 -8.96 -4.91
C TYR A 47 -12.93 -8.37 -4.59
N SER A 48 -13.53 -7.64 -5.53
CA SER A 48 -14.81 -7.00 -5.33
C SER A 48 -15.68 -7.04 -6.58
N GLU A 49 -16.99 -6.85 -6.37
CA GLU A 49 -17.95 -6.68 -7.45
C GLU A 49 -17.68 -5.42 -8.29
N HIS A 50 -17.10 -4.37 -7.71
CA HIS A 50 -16.69 -3.19 -8.45
C HIS A 50 -15.59 -3.54 -9.46
N ALA A 51 -14.56 -4.27 -9.04
CA ALA A 51 -13.49 -4.72 -9.92
C ALA A 51 -14.03 -5.58 -11.09
N ARG A 52 -14.95 -6.49 -10.81
CA ARG A 52 -15.62 -7.30 -11.83
C ARG A 52 -16.38 -6.44 -12.85
N ARG A 53 -17.08 -5.40 -12.39
CA ARG A 53 -17.81 -4.48 -13.28
C ARG A 53 -16.87 -3.71 -14.20
N TYR A 54 -15.70 -3.28 -13.72
CA TYR A 54 -14.69 -2.63 -14.56
C TYR A 54 -14.19 -3.55 -15.66
N LEU A 55 -13.92 -4.82 -15.34
CA LEU A 55 -13.50 -5.80 -16.35
C LEU A 55 -14.59 -6.05 -17.39
N ASN A 56 -15.83 -6.25 -16.96
CA ASN A 56 -16.95 -6.45 -17.86
C ASN A 56 -17.19 -5.24 -18.78
N ALA A 57 -17.08 -4.03 -18.24
CA ALA A 57 -17.17 -2.79 -19.01
C ALA A 57 -16.01 -2.63 -20.02
N ALA A 58 -14.83 -3.18 -19.71
CA ALA A 58 -13.67 -3.23 -20.59
C ALA A 58 -13.73 -4.37 -21.63
N GLY A 59 -14.82 -5.17 -21.65
CA GLY A 59 -15.04 -6.22 -22.63
C GLY A 59 -14.52 -7.60 -22.22
N THR A 60 -14.09 -7.80 -20.97
CA THR A 60 -13.71 -9.12 -20.49
C THR A 60 -14.96 -9.99 -20.33
N PRO A 61 -14.98 -11.24 -20.88
CA PRO A 61 -16.12 -12.14 -20.78
C PRO A 61 -16.51 -12.43 -19.32
N ARG A 62 -17.82 -12.47 -19.07
CA ARG A 62 -18.35 -12.69 -17.70
C ARG A 62 -17.99 -14.06 -17.15
N GLU A 63 -17.95 -15.06 -17.99
CA GLU A 63 -17.62 -16.44 -17.67
C GLU A 63 -16.13 -16.62 -17.30
N ARG A 64 -15.31 -15.59 -17.46
CA ARG A 64 -13.90 -15.56 -17.07
C ARG A 64 -13.59 -14.62 -15.92
N THR A 65 -14.64 -14.04 -15.32
CA THR A 65 -14.51 -13.07 -14.21
C THR A 65 -15.26 -13.53 -12.99
N TYR A 66 -14.54 -13.82 -11.91
CA TYR A 66 -15.08 -14.32 -10.66
C TYR A 66 -14.78 -13.37 -9.51
N VAL A 67 -15.71 -13.18 -8.59
CA VAL A 67 -15.46 -12.46 -7.34
C VAL A 67 -15.10 -13.48 -6.28
N VAL A 68 -13.87 -13.44 -5.81
CA VAL A 68 -13.31 -14.40 -4.83
C VAL A 68 -13.05 -13.76 -3.46
N GLY A 69 -13.13 -12.43 -3.36
CA GLY A 69 -12.75 -11.70 -2.16
C GLY A 69 -11.25 -11.47 -2.06
N SER A 70 -10.84 -10.64 -1.11
CA SER A 70 -9.43 -10.40 -0.79
C SER A 70 -8.92 -11.43 0.23
N PRO A 71 -7.74 -12.02 0.03
CA PRO A 71 -7.14 -12.93 1.02
C PRO A 71 -6.66 -12.20 2.28
N MET A 72 -6.63 -10.87 2.28
CA MET A 72 -6.08 -10.10 3.39
C MET A 72 -6.84 -10.32 4.71
N ALA A 73 -8.16 -10.51 4.65
CA ALA A 73 -8.96 -10.79 5.84
C ALA A 73 -8.55 -12.12 6.50
N GLU A 74 -8.33 -13.16 5.68
CA GLU A 74 -7.85 -14.46 6.13
C GLU A 74 -6.44 -14.35 6.72
N VAL A 75 -5.51 -13.70 6.01
CA VAL A 75 -4.14 -13.48 6.48
C VAL A 75 -4.11 -12.74 7.81
N LEU A 76 -4.91 -11.68 7.97
CA LEU A 76 -4.98 -10.95 9.23
C LEU A 76 -5.58 -11.80 10.35
N HIS A 77 -6.60 -12.60 10.05
CA HIS A 77 -7.23 -13.49 11.04
C HIS A 77 -6.25 -14.57 11.52
N ASP A 78 -5.54 -15.22 10.60
CA ASP A 78 -4.57 -16.27 10.92
C ASP A 78 -3.39 -15.76 11.75
N ASN A 79 -3.06 -14.48 11.62
CA ASN A 79 -1.96 -13.84 12.37
C ASN A 79 -2.45 -13.00 13.56
N LEU A 80 -3.75 -13.01 13.89
CA LEU A 80 -4.34 -12.10 14.86
C LEU A 80 -3.71 -12.21 16.25
N GLU A 81 -3.41 -13.42 16.69
CA GLU A 81 -2.81 -13.65 18.03
C GLU A 81 -1.37 -13.11 18.10
N GLN A 82 -0.57 -13.28 17.03
CA GLN A 82 0.77 -12.72 16.95
C GLN A 82 0.74 -11.19 16.83
N ILE A 83 -0.24 -10.65 16.12
CA ILE A 83 -0.45 -9.19 16.02
C ILE A 83 -0.78 -8.60 17.40
N LYS A 84 -1.70 -9.23 18.15
CA LYS A 84 -2.06 -8.79 19.51
C LYS A 84 -0.95 -8.97 20.53
N ALA A 85 -0.08 -9.97 20.33
CA ALA A 85 1.05 -10.25 21.22
C ALA A 85 2.25 -9.32 20.98
N SER A 86 2.21 -8.46 19.96
CA SER A 86 3.30 -7.52 19.68
C SER A 86 3.41 -6.47 20.78
N ASP A 87 4.62 -6.26 21.26
CA ASP A 87 5.01 -5.27 22.27
C ASP A 87 5.45 -3.93 21.66
N ILE A 88 5.13 -3.70 20.38
CA ILE A 88 5.62 -2.55 19.62
C ILE A 88 5.27 -1.19 20.25
N LEU A 89 4.09 -1.06 20.83
CA LEU A 89 3.67 0.16 21.53
C LEU A 89 4.62 0.48 22.68
N GLU A 90 4.94 -0.52 23.50
CA GLU A 90 5.87 -0.39 24.64
C GLU A 90 7.28 -0.06 24.14
N ARG A 91 7.78 -0.80 23.12
CA ARG A 91 9.11 -0.56 22.52
C ARG A 91 9.29 0.86 21.97
N LEU A 92 8.21 1.44 21.43
CA LEU A 92 8.24 2.79 20.86
C LEU A 92 7.76 3.88 21.85
N GLY A 93 7.35 3.51 23.05
CA GLY A 93 6.80 4.46 24.04
C GLY A 93 5.51 5.12 23.59
N LEU A 94 4.69 4.44 22.80
CA LEU A 94 3.44 4.94 22.26
C LEU A 94 2.26 4.49 23.12
N GLU A 95 1.28 5.36 23.26
CA GLU A 95 0.04 5.08 23.98
C GLU A 95 -1.10 4.80 22.98
N LYS A 96 -1.86 3.74 23.25
CA LYS A 96 -3.02 3.36 22.42
C LYS A 96 -3.96 4.54 22.16
N GLY A 97 -4.28 4.77 20.89
CA GLY A 97 -5.17 5.85 20.46
C GLY A 97 -4.59 7.25 20.55
N LYS A 98 -3.30 7.40 20.87
CA LYS A 98 -2.63 8.70 21.04
C LYS A 98 -1.40 8.86 20.15
N TYR A 99 -1.47 8.35 18.93
CA TYR A 99 -0.44 8.55 17.91
C TYR A 99 -1.05 8.50 16.52
N ILE A 100 -0.31 8.96 15.56
CA ILE A 100 -0.64 8.88 14.14
C ILE A 100 0.37 7.95 13.47
N LEU A 101 -0.11 6.93 12.76
CA LEU A 101 0.72 6.06 11.96
C LEU A 101 0.76 6.57 10.51
N LEU A 102 1.95 6.93 10.04
CA LEU A 102 2.17 7.41 8.67
C LEU A 102 2.97 6.41 7.86
N SER A 103 2.42 6.03 6.71
CA SER A 103 3.12 5.28 5.67
C SER A 103 3.05 6.06 4.35
N ALA A 104 4.18 6.60 3.91
CA ALA A 104 4.29 7.37 2.69
C ALA A 104 5.58 7.00 1.97
N HIS A 105 5.50 6.03 1.06
CA HIS A 105 6.67 5.46 0.39
C HIS A 105 6.56 5.41 -1.14
N ARG A 106 5.48 5.95 -1.72
CA ARG A 106 5.31 5.98 -3.18
C ARG A 106 6.30 6.94 -3.82
N GLU A 107 6.86 6.53 -4.96
CA GLU A 107 7.84 7.31 -5.71
C GLU A 107 7.30 8.68 -6.11
N GLU A 108 6.05 8.76 -6.53
CA GLU A 108 5.39 10.01 -6.95
C GLU A 108 5.37 11.08 -5.84
N ASN A 109 5.32 10.64 -4.58
CA ASN A 109 5.34 11.55 -3.43
C ASN A 109 6.75 11.96 -3.03
N ILE A 110 7.77 11.23 -3.47
CA ILE A 110 9.15 11.38 -3.01
C ILE A 110 10.02 11.99 -4.11
N ASP A 111 9.82 11.63 -5.38
CA ASP A 111 10.74 11.96 -6.46
C ASP A 111 10.65 13.43 -6.89
N THR A 112 9.46 14.02 -6.86
CA THR A 112 9.29 15.45 -7.13
C THR A 112 9.55 16.26 -5.88
N GLU A 113 10.42 17.26 -5.97
CA GLU A 113 10.81 18.10 -4.83
C GLU A 113 9.60 18.81 -4.21
N ALA A 114 8.75 19.40 -5.04
CA ALA A 114 7.54 20.08 -4.58
C ALA A 114 6.59 19.13 -3.81
N ASN A 115 6.36 17.91 -4.32
CA ASN A 115 5.49 16.93 -3.66
C ASN A 115 6.09 16.48 -2.33
N PHE A 116 7.40 16.27 -2.30
CA PHE A 116 8.10 15.88 -1.08
C PHE A 116 7.97 16.95 0.01
N PHE A 117 8.25 18.22 -0.33
CA PHE A 117 8.12 19.32 0.63
C PHE A 117 6.67 19.51 1.08
N ASN A 118 5.70 19.42 0.18
CA ASN A 118 4.28 19.50 0.52
C ASN A 118 3.87 18.41 1.50
N LEU A 119 4.32 17.18 1.26
CA LEU A 119 4.06 16.05 2.16
C LEU A 119 4.68 16.29 3.55
N MET A 120 5.96 16.67 3.61
CA MET A 120 6.66 16.86 4.88
C MET A 120 6.09 18.05 5.66
N ASN A 121 5.71 19.13 4.98
CA ASN A 121 5.01 20.26 5.60
C ASN A 121 3.65 19.84 6.16
N ALA A 122 2.90 19.00 5.45
CA ALA A 122 1.63 18.47 5.94
C ALA A 122 1.83 17.58 7.19
N VAL A 123 2.91 16.79 7.23
CA VAL A 123 3.27 15.98 8.40
C VAL A 123 3.56 16.88 9.62
N ASN A 124 4.36 17.94 9.45
CA ASN A 124 4.63 18.88 10.52
C ASN A 124 3.37 19.60 11.00
N ALA A 125 2.51 20.02 10.06
CA ALA A 125 1.23 20.66 10.39
C ALA A 125 0.27 19.71 11.15
N MET A 126 0.27 18.42 10.82
CA MET A 126 -0.48 17.42 11.59
C MET A 126 0.07 17.26 13.01
N ALA A 127 1.40 17.18 13.17
CA ALA A 127 2.04 17.08 14.48
C ALA A 127 1.66 18.27 15.37
N GLU A 128 1.70 19.48 14.81
CA GLU A 128 1.31 20.71 15.52
C GLU A 128 -0.19 20.72 15.87
N LYS A 129 -1.04 20.39 14.88
CA LYS A 129 -2.50 20.46 15.04
C LYS A 129 -3.05 19.49 16.07
N TYR A 130 -2.53 18.25 16.06
CA TYR A 130 -3.08 17.17 16.92
C TYR A 130 -2.30 17.00 18.22
N ASP A 131 -1.13 17.60 18.31
CA ASP A 131 -0.20 17.47 19.44
C ASP A 131 0.05 16.01 19.85
N MET A 132 0.27 15.17 18.85
CA MET A 132 0.47 13.72 19.00
C MET A 132 1.76 13.26 18.33
N PRO A 133 2.39 12.19 18.83
CA PRO A 133 3.47 11.53 18.11
C PRO A 133 2.99 11.05 16.72
N ILE A 134 3.80 11.26 15.70
CA ILE A 134 3.59 10.71 14.36
C ILE A 134 4.68 9.66 14.12
N LEU A 135 4.30 8.39 14.10
CA LEU A 135 5.21 7.33 13.70
C LEU A 135 5.27 7.24 12.19
N TYR A 136 6.36 7.70 11.63
CA TYR A 136 6.62 7.66 10.20
C TYR A 136 7.43 6.42 9.84
N SER A 137 6.76 5.40 9.27
CA SER A 137 7.43 4.24 8.67
C SER A 137 8.17 4.69 7.41
N CYS A 138 9.44 5.05 7.59
CA CYS A 138 10.23 5.76 6.60
C CYS A 138 11.01 4.78 5.73
N HIS A 139 10.70 4.75 4.43
CA HIS A 139 11.49 4.00 3.48
C HIS A 139 12.92 4.61 3.36
N PRO A 140 13.97 3.81 3.13
CA PRO A 140 15.34 4.31 3.00
C PRO A 140 15.52 5.46 1.99
N ARG A 141 14.75 5.49 0.91
CA ARG A 141 14.74 6.60 -0.06
C ARG A 141 14.25 7.91 0.57
N SER A 142 13.15 7.87 1.33
CA SER A 142 12.61 9.04 2.02
C SER A 142 13.59 9.59 3.05
N LYS A 143 14.25 8.71 3.79
CA LYS A 143 15.28 9.09 4.76
C LYS A 143 16.45 9.80 4.09
N LYS A 144 17.00 9.23 3.01
CA LYS A 144 18.08 9.88 2.23
C LYS A 144 17.67 11.24 1.69
N ARG A 145 16.42 11.39 1.27
CA ARG A 145 15.92 12.65 0.75
C ARG A 145 15.75 13.71 1.84
N LEU A 146 15.26 13.33 3.02
CA LEU A 146 15.22 14.21 4.20
C LEU A 146 16.62 14.73 4.54
N GLU A 147 17.59 13.82 4.59
CA GLU A 147 19.01 14.18 4.85
C GLU A 147 19.56 15.11 3.77
N ALA A 148 19.30 14.82 2.48
CA ALA A 148 19.80 15.61 1.35
C ALA A 148 19.18 17.00 1.26
N THR A 149 17.90 17.16 1.62
CA THR A 149 17.19 18.44 1.57
C THR A 149 17.38 19.29 2.82
N GLY A 150 17.87 18.69 3.92
CA GLY A 150 17.98 19.38 5.21
C GLY A 150 16.61 19.76 5.80
N PHE A 151 15.51 19.11 5.36
CA PHE A 151 14.18 19.40 5.89
C PHE A 151 14.08 18.99 7.36
N ILE A 152 13.59 19.91 8.18
CA ILE A 152 13.44 19.70 9.63
C ILE A 152 12.02 19.21 9.91
N LEU A 153 11.92 17.97 10.36
CA LEU A 153 10.66 17.43 10.87
C LEU A 153 10.39 17.93 12.29
N ASP A 154 9.12 18.05 12.63
CA ASP A 154 8.69 18.35 13.99
C ASP A 154 9.22 17.30 14.97
N SER A 155 9.55 17.70 16.19
CA SER A 155 10.12 16.82 17.22
C SER A 155 9.22 15.64 17.61
N ARG A 156 7.92 15.73 17.34
CA ARG A 156 6.93 14.66 17.55
C ARG A 156 6.93 13.63 16.44
N VAL A 157 7.63 13.85 15.33
CA VAL A 157 7.72 12.89 14.22
C VAL A 157 8.84 11.91 14.49
N ILE A 158 8.46 10.67 14.77
CA ILE A 158 9.36 9.55 15.02
C ILE A 158 9.61 8.83 13.70
N GLN A 159 10.82 8.96 13.15
CA GLN A 159 11.23 8.23 11.96
C GLN A 159 11.64 6.82 12.36
N HIS A 160 10.99 5.83 11.77
CA HIS A 160 11.28 4.43 12.01
C HIS A 160 11.51 3.68 10.69
N GLU A 161 12.41 2.73 10.69
CA GLU A 161 12.56 1.81 9.55
C GLU A 161 11.27 1.01 9.31
N PRO A 162 11.07 0.47 8.09
CA PRO A 162 9.88 -0.34 7.81
C PRO A 162 9.69 -1.44 8.85
N LEU A 163 8.50 -1.47 9.43
CA LEU A 163 8.12 -2.43 10.46
C LEU A 163 7.74 -3.77 9.86
N GLY A 164 7.92 -4.84 10.62
CA GLY A 164 7.41 -6.16 10.28
C GLY A 164 5.88 -6.22 10.29
N PHE A 165 5.32 -7.25 9.64
CA PHE A 165 3.89 -7.42 9.46
C PHE A 165 3.09 -7.36 10.78
N HIS A 166 3.52 -8.10 11.82
CA HIS A 166 2.79 -8.16 13.09
C HIS A 166 2.83 -6.81 13.83
N ASP A 167 4.00 -6.17 13.90
CA ASP A 167 4.18 -4.88 14.56
C ASP A 167 3.38 -3.78 13.87
N TYR A 168 3.45 -3.71 12.53
CA TYR A 168 2.71 -2.71 11.77
C TYR A 168 1.19 -2.86 11.94
N ASN A 169 0.67 -4.10 11.86
CA ASN A 169 -0.75 -4.35 12.08
C ASN A 169 -1.17 -4.12 13.53
N CYS A 170 -0.31 -4.41 14.51
CA CYS A 170 -0.56 -4.06 15.92
C CYS A 170 -0.76 -2.55 16.07
N LEU A 171 0.10 -1.74 15.45
CA LEU A 171 -0.05 -0.28 15.46
C LEU A 171 -1.32 0.19 14.75
N GLN A 172 -1.74 -0.46 13.66
CA GLN A 172 -3.00 -0.12 12.98
C GLN A 172 -4.25 -0.46 13.81
N MET A 173 -4.17 -1.43 14.70
CA MET A 173 -5.28 -1.87 15.55
C MET A 173 -5.44 -1.04 16.83
N ASN A 174 -4.43 -0.29 17.21
CA ASN A 174 -4.38 0.43 18.48
C ASN A 174 -4.32 1.94 18.26
#